data_283e0d1c9418578e1a15d79e86c375f1
#
_entry.id   283e0d1c9418578e1a15d79e86c375f1
#
_cell.length_a   1.000
_cell.length_b   1.000
_cell.length_c   1.000
_cell.angle_alpha   90.00
_cell.angle_beta   90.00
_cell.angle_gamma   90.00
#
_symmetry.space_group_name_H-M   'P 1'
#
loop_
_entity.id
_entity.type
_entity.pdbx_description
1 polymer ?
#
loop_
_entity_poly.entity_id
_entity_poly.type
_entity_poly.pdbx_seq_one_letter_code
_entity_poly.pdbx_strand_id
1 'polypeptide(L)'
;DSSSCLAYGQEQASVTKDFSENKQGCIQHPWQGKKVGYIGDSITDPNCYGDNIKKYWDFLKEWLGITPFVYGISGRQWDDVPRQAEKLKKEHGGEVDAILVFMGTNDYNSSVPIGEWFTEQEEQVLSAHGEMKKMVTRKKRTPVMTQDTYRGRINIGITQLKKLFPDKQIVLLTPLHRSLANFGDKNVQPDESYQNGCGEYIDAYVQAIKEAGNIWGIPVIDFNAVTGMNPMVEEQLIYFYDAGYDRLHPDTKGQERMARTLMLSLIHISEPT
;
A
#
# COMPACT_ATOMS: atom_id res chain seq x y z
N ASP A 1 -5.62 -29.18 14.93
CA ASP A 1 -5.22 -29.99 13.81
C ASP A 1 -4.73 -29.08 12.66
N SER A 2 -3.49 -29.28 12.24
CA SER A 2 -2.85 -28.39 11.27
C SER A 2 -3.53 -28.34 9.92
N SER A 3 -4.29 -29.39 9.56
CA SER A 3 -4.97 -29.46 8.27
C SER A 3 -6.12 -28.46 8.11
N SER A 4 -6.82 -28.13 9.20
CA SER A 4 -7.90 -27.14 9.14
C SER A 4 -7.40 -25.72 8.96
N CYS A 5 -6.19 -25.44 9.45
CA CYS A 5 -5.59 -24.13 9.26
C CYS A 5 -4.98 -23.95 7.87
N LEU A 6 -4.57 -25.06 7.23
CA LEU A 6 -4.02 -25.05 5.89
C LEU A 6 -5.09 -24.88 4.79
N ALA A 7 -6.34 -25.18 5.09
CA ALA A 7 -7.47 -24.93 4.19
C ALA A 7 -7.82 -23.44 4.05
N TYR A 8 -7.12 -22.61 4.80
CA TYR A 8 -7.36 -21.17 4.92
C TYR A 8 -7.40 -20.39 3.60
N GLY A 9 -6.77 -20.87 2.56
CA GLY A 9 -6.77 -20.20 1.25
C GLY A 9 -7.80 -20.67 0.24
N GLN A 10 -8.63 -21.67 0.56
CA GLN A 10 -9.48 -22.31 -0.45
C GLN A 10 -10.91 -21.74 -0.55
N GLU A 11 -11.54 -21.46 0.58
CA GLU A 11 -12.88 -20.85 0.62
C GLU A 11 -12.94 -19.80 1.73
N GLN A 12 -12.87 -18.57 1.35
CA GLN A 12 -12.61 -17.54 2.33
C GLN A 12 -13.74 -17.21 3.27
N ALA A 13 -14.99 -17.24 2.81
CA ALA A 13 -16.11 -16.96 3.69
C ALA A 13 -16.22 -18.03 4.78
N SER A 14 -15.97 -19.31 4.44
CA SER A 14 -15.98 -20.39 5.42
C SER A 14 -14.75 -20.34 6.32
N VAL A 15 -13.59 -19.98 5.79
CA VAL A 15 -12.35 -19.85 6.57
C VAL A 15 -12.42 -18.71 7.58
N THR A 16 -12.93 -17.55 7.19
CA THR A 16 -13.09 -16.42 8.12
C THR A 16 -14.11 -16.73 9.20
N LYS A 17 -15.18 -17.46 8.86
CA LYS A 17 -16.15 -17.93 9.83
C LYS A 17 -15.52 -18.91 10.82
N ASP A 18 -14.69 -19.84 10.33
CA ASP A 18 -13.98 -20.81 11.17
C ASP A 18 -12.99 -20.12 12.11
N PHE A 19 -12.30 -19.07 11.66
CA PHE A 19 -11.44 -18.25 12.52
C PHE A 19 -12.22 -17.55 13.62
N SER A 20 -13.45 -17.10 13.35
CA SER A 20 -14.27 -16.40 14.34
C SER A 20 -14.95 -17.36 15.32
N GLU A 21 -15.31 -18.57 14.88
CA GLU A 21 -16.10 -19.54 15.66
C GLU A 21 -15.24 -20.64 16.31
N ASN A 22 -14.14 -21.05 15.64
CA ASN A 22 -13.29 -22.13 16.10
C ASN A 22 -12.13 -21.63 16.95
N LYS A 23 -12.31 -21.68 18.24
CA LYS A 23 -11.27 -21.30 19.21
C LYS A 23 -10.33 -22.43 19.58
N GLN A 24 -10.52 -23.63 19.02
CA GLN A 24 -9.74 -24.82 19.38
C GLN A 24 -8.77 -25.20 18.24
N GLY A 25 -7.49 -25.08 18.48
CA GLY A 25 -6.43 -25.68 17.65
C GLY A 25 -6.01 -24.94 16.43
N CYS A 26 -6.72 -23.91 15.97
CA CYS A 26 -6.30 -23.03 14.88
C CYS A 26 -5.66 -21.76 15.41
N ILE A 27 -4.57 -21.34 14.77
CA ILE A 27 -3.95 -20.03 15.01
C ILE A 27 -4.94 -18.99 14.50
N GLN A 28 -5.36 -18.06 15.36
CA GLN A 28 -6.18 -16.94 14.96
C GLN A 28 -5.35 -15.98 14.12
N HIS A 29 -6.01 -15.28 13.18
CA HIS A 29 -5.35 -14.28 12.38
C HIS A 29 -4.76 -13.17 13.28
N PRO A 30 -3.46 -12.83 13.14
CA PRO A 30 -2.80 -11.88 14.05
C PRO A 30 -3.39 -10.48 14.02
N TRP A 31 -4.09 -10.12 12.94
CA TRP A 31 -4.72 -8.81 12.79
C TRP A 31 -6.18 -8.78 13.24
N GLN A 32 -6.72 -9.90 13.72
CA GLN A 32 -8.11 -9.98 14.16
C GLN A 32 -8.41 -8.99 15.29
N GLY A 33 -9.47 -8.20 15.12
CA GLY A 33 -9.92 -7.22 16.12
C GLY A 33 -9.04 -5.97 16.24
N LYS A 34 -8.04 -5.82 15.39
CA LYS A 34 -7.13 -4.67 15.43
C LYS A 34 -7.76 -3.43 14.79
N LYS A 35 -7.23 -2.25 15.13
CA LYS A 35 -7.64 -0.96 14.60
C LYS A 35 -6.62 -0.51 13.57
N VAL A 36 -7.05 -0.34 12.34
CA VAL A 36 -6.15 -0.12 11.21
C VAL A 36 -6.48 1.16 10.46
N GLY A 37 -5.48 2.00 10.25
CA GLY A 37 -5.55 3.18 9.40
C GLY A 37 -5.29 2.81 7.94
N TYR A 38 -6.10 3.36 7.04
CA TYR A 38 -5.97 3.13 5.59
C TYR A 38 -5.71 4.46 4.90
N ILE A 39 -4.51 4.61 4.37
CA ILE A 39 -4.06 5.78 3.61
C ILE A 39 -4.03 5.42 2.14
N GLY A 40 -4.60 6.25 1.29
CA GLY A 40 -4.66 5.95 -0.12
C GLY A 40 -5.43 6.96 -0.96
N ASP A 41 -5.82 6.51 -2.12
CA ASP A 41 -6.51 7.28 -3.16
C ASP A 41 -7.96 6.80 -3.37
N SER A 42 -8.46 6.93 -4.61
CA SER A 42 -9.83 6.56 -4.97
C SER A 42 -10.17 5.08 -4.72
N ILE A 43 -9.20 4.18 -4.82
CA ILE A 43 -9.45 2.75 -4.59
C ILE A 43 -9.78 2.49 -3.12
N THR A 44 -9.25 3.32 -2.22
CA THR A 44 -9.50 3.27 -0.78
C THR A 44 -10.65 4.17 -0.33
N ASP A 45 -10.92 5.27 -1.07
CA ASP A 45 -11.91 6.29 -0.71
C ASP A 45 -13.32 5.72 -0.67
N PRO A 46 -14.01 5.77 0.49
CA PRO A 46 -15.40 5.30 0.58
C PRO A 46 -16.36 6.08 -0.33
N ASN A 47 -16.02 7.29 -0.72
CA ASN A 47 -16.87 8.13 -1.58
C ASN A 47 -16.68 7.85 -3.07
N CYS A 48 -15.63 7.11 -3.45
CA CYS A 48 -15.43 6.72 -4.84
C CYS A 48 -16.40 5.60 -5.20
N TYR A 49 -17.38 5.93 -6.06
CA TYR A 49 -18.53 5.09 -6.40
C TYR A 49 -19.43 4.74 -5.22
N GLY A 50 -19.13 5.24 -4.02
CA GLY A 50 -19.99 5.10 -2.84
C GLY A 50 -20.40 3.64 -2.58
N ASP A 51 -21.71 3.43 -2.38
CA ASP A 51 -22.26 2.11 -2.07
C ASP A 51 -22.23 1.13 -3.27
N ASN A 52 -21.87 1.57 -4.46
CA ASN A 52 -21.75 0.70 -5.63
C ASN A 52 -20.50 -0.21 -5.56
N ILE A 53 -19.52 0.15 -4.73
CA ILE A 53 -18.33 -0.67 -4.51
C ILE A 53 -18.12 -0.88 -3.02
N LYS A 54 -18.17 -2.14 -2.58
CA LYS A 54 -17.72 -2.50 -1.24
C LYS A 54 -16.20 -2.59 -1.26
N LYS A 55 -15.54 -1.82 -0.38
CA LYS A 55 -14.09 -1.67 -0.37
C LYS A 55 -13.38 -2.80 0.38
N TYR A 56 -12.10 -3.01 0.07
CA TYR A 56 -11.28 -4.06 0.69
C TYR A 56 -11.22 -3.95 2.22
N TRP A 57 -11.14 -2.74 2.77
CA TRP A 57 -11.13 -2.53 4.22
C TRP A 57 -12.47 -2.88 4.87
N ASP A 58 -13.58 -2.83 4.14
CA ASP A 58 -14.89 -3.23 4.64
C ASP A 58 -15.03 -4.75 4.68
N PHE A 59 -14.47 -5.46 3.70
CA PHE A 59 -14.35 -6.91 3.75
C PHE A 59 -13.50 -7.37 4.93
N LEU A 60 -12.36 -6.71 5.18
CA LEU A 60 -11.50 -7.04 6.33
C LEU A 60 -12.20 -6.77 7.66
N LYS A 61 -13.02 -5.73 7.75
CA LYS A 61 -13.88 -5.49 8.92
C LYS A 61 -14.83 -6.66 9.14
N GLU A 62 -15.50 -7.10 8.07
CA GLU A 62 -16.45 -8.20 8.13
C GLU A 62 -15.77 -9.52 8.49
N TRP A 63 -14.63 -9.83 7.87
CA TRP A 63 -13.98 -11.13 8.05
C TRP A 63 -13.11 -11.25 9.30
N LEU A 64 -12.43 -10.19 9.69
CA LEU A 64 -11.46 -10.20 10.78
C LEU A 64 -11.84 -9.29 11.97
N GLY A 65 -12.97 -8.59 11.88
CA GLY A 65 -13.34 -7.65 12.94
C GLY A 65 -12.40 -6.45 13.05
N ILE A 66 -11.65 -6.13 12.00
CA ILE A 66 -10.77 -4.95 11.97
C ILE A 66 -11.64 -3.69 11.99
N THR A 67 -11.33 -2.77 12.91
CA THR A 67 -11.91 -1.44 12.90
C THR A 67 -11.16 -0.55 11.90
N PRO A 68 -11.79 -0.12 10.80
CA PRO A 68 -11.10 0.69 9.79
C PRO A 68 -11.18 2.18 10.12
N PHE A 69 -10.04 2.86 10.01
CA PHE A 69 -9.93 4.32 9.99
C PHE A 69 -9.47 4.73 8.60
N VAL A 70 -10.41 5.15 7.75
CA VAL A 70 -10.18 5.33 6.32
C VAL A 70 -9.93 6.80 6.00
N TYR A 71 -8.76 7.09 5.40
CA TYR A 71 -8.35 8.45 5.03
C TYR A 71 -8.08 8.62 3.54
N GLY A 72 -8.21 7.57 2.75
CA GLY A 72 -8.05 7.63 1.30
C GLY A 72 -9.01 8.62 0.66
N ILE A 73 -8.50 9.38 -0.32
CA ILE A 73 -9.24 10.39 -1.05
C ILE A 73 -8.95 10.25 -2.55
N SER A 74 -10.00 10.28 -3.36
CA SER A 74 -9.90 10.19 -4.81
C SER A 74 -8.91 11.18 -5.39
N GLY A 75 -8.08 10.73 -6.33
CA GLY A 75 -7.12 11.56 -7.05
C GLY A 75 -5.82 11.84 -6.31
N ARG A 76 -5.68 11.42 -5.07
CA ARG A 76 -4.50 11.75 -4.27
C ARG A 76 -3.27 10.94 -4.70
N GLN A 77 -2.11 11.52 -4.42
CA GLN A 77 -0.79 11.05 -4.74
C GLN A 77 0.06 10.95 -3.46
N TRP A 78 1.29 10.46 -3.57
CA TRP A 78 2.16 10.28 -2.41
C TRP A 78 2.45 11.57 -1.62
N ASP A 79 2.35 12.73 -2.25
CA ASP A 79 2.49 14.02 -1.56
C ASP A 79 1.36 14.29 -0.55
N ASP A 80 0.25 13.55 -0.61
CA ASP A 80 -0.85 13.65 0.34
C ASP A 80 -0.70 12.70 1.55
N VAL A 81 0.22 11.76 1.52
CA VAL A 81 0.43 10.80 2.61
C VAL A 81 0.70 11.50 3.95
N PRO A 82 1.57 12.53 4.04
CA PRO A 82 1.79 13.22 5.30
C PRO A 82 0.51 13.81 5.91
N ARG A 83 -0.33 14.42 5.07
CA ARG A 83 -1.60 15.02 5.53
C ARG A 83 -2.56 13.97 6.06
N GLN A 84 -2.72 12.86 5.35
CA GLN A 84 -3.58 11.76 5.78
C GLN A 84 -3.06 11.13 7.09
N ALA A 85 -1.74 10.95 7.20
CA ALA A 85 -1.09 10.42 8.41
C ALA A 85 -1.29 11.34 9.62
N GLU A 86 -1.14 12.64 9.44
CA GLU A 86 -1.37 13.62 10.52
C GLU A 86 -2.81 13.62 10.99
N LYS A 87 -3.76 13.53 10.05
CA LYS A 87 -5.18 13.45 10.38
C LYS A 87 -5.50 12.18 11.16
N LEU A 88 -4.97 11.04 10.74
CA LEU A 88 -5.10 9.78 11.46
C LEU A 88 -4.54 9.90 12.88
N LYS A 89 -3.35 10.49 13.04
CA LYS A 89 -2.71 10.68 14.35
C LYS A 89 -3.55 11.58 15.25
N LYS A 90 -4.07 12.68 14.71
CA LYS A 90 -4.89 13.62 15.46
C LYS A 90 -6.19 12.98 15.96
N GLU A 91 -6.85 12.18 15.11
CA GLU A 91 -8.16 11.62 15.43
C GLU A 91 -8.08 10.29 16.19
N HIS A 92 -7.06 9.46 15.94
CA HIS A 92 -7.00 8.09 16.46
C HIS A 92 -5.61 7.65 16.91
N GLY A 93 -4.67 8.57 17.10
CA GLY A 93 -3.26 8.23 17.34
C GLY A 93 -2.99 7.29 18.50
N GLY A 94 -3.80 7.35 19.56
CA GLY A 94 -3.68 6.44 20.71
C GLY A 94 -4.34 5.09 20.52
N GLU A 95 -5.15 4.92 19.48
CA GLU A 95 -5.97 3.74 19.26
C GLU A 95 -5.47 2.85 18.12
N VAL A 96 -4.82 3.43 17.09
CA VAL A 96 -4.43 2.70 15.90
C VAL A 96 -3.34 1.68 16.22
N ASP A 97 -3.49 0.48 15.69
CA ASP A 97 -2.54 -0.62 15.84
C ASP A 97 -1.61 -0.76 14.64
N ALA A 98 -2.12 -0.49 13.45
CA ALA A 98 -1.37 -0.64 12.20
C ALA A 98 -1.89 0.33 11.13
N ILE A 99 -1.07 0.57 10.11
CA ILE A 99 -1.38 1.46 9.00
C ILE A 99 -1.00 0.79 7.69
N LEU A 100 -1.94 0.74 6.74
CA LEU A 100 -1.69 0.31 5.38
C LEU A 100 -1.69 1.53 4.46
N VAL A 101 -0.66 1.64 3.62
CA VAL A 101 -0.52 2.73 2.65
C VAL A 101 -0.61 2.16 1.25
N PHE A 102 -1.66 2.54 0.54
CA PHE A 102 -1.91 2.12 -0.83
C PHE A 102 -2.05 3.33 -1.73
N MET A 103 -0.93 3.72 -2.34
CA MET A 103 -0.80 4.97 -3.08
C MET A 103 0.16 4.77 -4.26
N GLY A 104 0.03 5.55 -5.32
CA GLY A 104 1.00 5.61 -6.40
C GLY A 104 0.42 5.57 -7.80
N THR A 105 -0.78 5.02 -8.00
CA THR A 105 -1.38 4.96 -9.33
C THR A 105 -1.62 6.35 -9.95
N ASN A 106 -1.95 7.34 -9.13
CA ASN A 106 -2.15 8.72 -9.59
C ASN A 106 -0.85 9.47 -9.82
N ASP A 107 0.21 9.15 -9.08
CA ASP A 107 1.55 9.66 -9.35
C ASP A 107 2.01 9.22 -10.75
N TYR A 108 1.80 7.95 -11.09
CA TYR A 108 2.07 7.43 -12.43
C TYR A 108 1.25 8.17 -13.49
N ASN A 109 -0.06 8.28 -13.31
CA ASN A 109 -0.94 8.93 -14.27
C ASN A 109 -0.62 10.41 -14.46
N SER A 110 -0.18 11.10 -13.42
CA SER A 110 0.20 12.50 -13.45
C SER A 110 1.65 12.72 -13.90
N SER A 111 2.34 11.67 -14.33
CA SER A 111 3.71 11.73 -14.82
C SER A 111 4.69 12.33 -13.82
N VAL A 112 4.54 12.02 -12.55
CA VAL A 112 5.48 12.46 -11.51
C VAL A 112 6.82 11.76 -11.75
N PRO A 113 7.92 12.50 -11.95
CA PRO A 113 9.22 11.88 -12.20
C PRO A 113 9.64 10.96 -11.04
N ILE A 114 10.32 9.86 -11.38
CA ILE A 114 10.75 8.88 -10.36
C ILE A 114 11.75 9.52 -9.38
N GLY A 115 12.77 10.23 -9.89
CA GLY A 115 13.79 10.85 -9.05
C GLY A 115 14.76 9.84 -8.44
N GLU A 116 15.48 10.29 -7.43
CA GLU A 116 16.50 9.53 -6.73
C GLU A 116 16.17 9.35 -5.27
N TRP A 117 16.61 8.24 -4.67
CA TRP A 117 16.46 8.01 -3.23
C TRP A 117 17.39 8.86 -2.39
N PHE A 118 18.64 9.03 -2.86
CA PHE A 118 19.71 9.67 -2.10
C PHE A 118 20.56 10.58 -2.98
N THR A 119 21.13 11.60 -2.35
CA THR A 119 22.34 12.27 -2.84
C THR A 119 23.54 11.71 -2.09
N GLU A 120 24.73 11.77 -2.71
CA GLU A 120 25.97 11.29 -2.10
C GLU A 120 27.02 12.37 -2.10
N GLN A 121 27.79 12.45 -1.01
CA GLN A 121 28.99 13.28 -0.95
C GLN A 121 29.97 12.71 0.09
N GLU A 122 31.25 12.98 -0.11
CA GLU A 122 32.28 12.60 0.85
C GLU A 122 32.23 13.47 2.10
N GLU A 123 32.29 12.83 3.28
CA GLU A 123 32.34 13.53 4.57
C GLU A 123 33.32 12.84 5.52
N GLN A 124 33.76 13.60 6.51
CA GLN A 124 34.54 13.09 7.61
C GLN A 124 33.63 12.42 8.64
N VAL A 125 34.00 11.22 9.07
CA VAL A 125 33.27 10.46 10.10
C VAL A 125 34.25 9.80 11.06
N LEU A 126 33.91 9.77 12.34
CA LEU A 126 34.70 9.11 13.36
C LEU A 126 34.59 7.59 13.20
N SER A 127 35.75 6.90 13.16
CA SER A 127 35.79 5.45 13.02
C SER A 127 36.93 4.87 13.84
N ALA A 128 36.75 3.64 14.34
CA ALA A 128 37.78 2.84 14.99
C ALA A 128 37.49 1.37 14.77
N HIS A 129 38.56 0.60 14.50
CA HIS A 129 38.48 -0.86 14.41
C HIS A 129 39.81 -1.44 14.84
N GLY A 130 39.92 -1.84 16.12
CA GLY A 130 41.14 -2.40 16.71
C GLY A 130 42.27 -1.38 16.92
N GLU A 131 42.10 -0.13 16.50
CA GLU A 131 43.05 0.96 16.66
C GLU A 131 42.36 2.18 17.28
N MET A 132 43.18 3.15 17.70
CA MET A 132 42.68 4.41 18.22
C MET A 132 41.68 5.06 17.22
N LYS A 133 40.56 5.54 17.74
CA LYS A 133 39.55 6.27 16.94
C LYS A 133 40.19 7.44 16.19
N LYS A 134 39.78 7.62 14.96
CA LYS A 134 40.23 8.72 14.08
C LYS A 134 39.15 9.15 13.11
N MET A 135 39.28 10.33 12.58
CA MET A 135 38.43 10.80 11.47
C MET A 135 38.89 10.17 10.18
N VAL A 136 37.95 9.62 9.43
CA VAL A 136 38.17 9.05 8.10
C VAL A 136 37.20 9.65 7.11
N THR A 137 37.57 9.66 5.83
CA THR A 137 36.70 10.13 4.75
C THR A 137 35.87 8.97 4.23
N ARG A 138 34.58 9.14 4.18
CA ARG A 138 33.62 8.15 3.62
C ARG A 138 32.58 8.87 2.79
N LYS A 139 32.07 8.18 1.76
CA LYS A 139 30.92 8.65 1.01
C LYS A 139 29.66 8.47 1.88
N LYS A 140 28.96 9.57 2.11
CA LYS A 140 27.70 9.60 2.86
C LYS A 140 26.56 9.86 1.90
N ARG A 141 25.47 9.10 2.04
CA ARG A 141 24.25 9.35 1.32
C ARG A 141 23.23 10.02 2.23
N THR A 142 22.43 10.93 1.65
CA THR A 142 21.40 11.67 2.34
C THR A 142 20.08 11.50 1.58
N PRO A 143 18.96 11.14 2.26
CA PRO A 143 17.68 11.00 1.58
C PRO A 143 17.25 12.28 0.86
N VAL A 144 16.77 12.13 -0.36
CA VAL A 144 16.18 13.23 -1.12
C VAL A 144 14.78 13.51 -0.57
N MET A 145 14.57 14.69 0.00
CA MET A 145 13.31 15.09 0.63
C MET A 145 12.65 16.17 -0.20
N THR A 146 12.05 15.77 -1.34
CA THR A 146 11.35 16.68 -2.24
C THR A 146 9.99 16.11 -2.64
N GLN A 147 9.00 16.99 -2.80
CA GLN A 147 7.69 16.62 -3.35
C GLN A 147 7.67 16.60 -4.88
N ASP A 148 8.77 16.96 -5.54
CA ASP A 148 8.85 17.05 -7.00
C ASP A 148 9.05 15.70 -7.68
N THR A 149 9.48 14.68 -6.94
CA THR A 149 9.72 13.34 -7.46
C THR A 149 9.01 12.28 -6.63
N TYR A 150 8.74 11.14 -7.25
CA TYR A 150 8.06 10.02 -6.61
C TYR A 150 8.86 9.47 -5.42
N ARG A 151 10.15 9.18 -5.62
CA ARG A 151 11.03 8.70 -4.55
C ARG A 151 11.17 9.73 -3.43
N GLY A 152 11.29 11.02 -3.77
CA GLY A 152 11.31 12.09 -2.77
C GLY A 152 10.02 12.15 -1.94
N ARG A 153 8.86 12.05 -2.59
CA ARG A 153 7.56 11.99 -1.92
C ARG A 153 7.46 10.80 -0.96
N ILE A 154 7.94 9.63 -1.39
CA ILE A 154 7.94 8.42 -0.56
C ILE A 154 8.84 8.62 0.66
N ASN A 155 10.03 9.18 0.49
CA ASN A 155 10.93 9.48 1.60
C ASN A 155 10.24 10.39 2.63
N ILE A 156 9.60 11.46 2.18
CA ILE A 156 8.87 12.38 3.06
C ILE A 156 7.70 11.67 3.76
N GLY A 157 6.89 10.96 2.99
CA GLY A 157 5.71 10.29 3.54
C GLY A 157 6.05 9.23 4.58
N ILE A 158 7.05 8.40 4.30
CA ILE A 158 7.46 7.32 5.22
C ILE A 158 8.11 7.90 6.48
N THR A 159 8.98 8.90 6.35
CA THR A 159 9.61 9.52 7.53
C THR A 159 8.56 10.18 8.42
N GLN A 160 7.56 10.82 7.84
CA GLN A 160 6.45 11.39 8.61
C GLN A 160 5.64 10.30 9.33
N LEU A 161 5.32 9.20 8.65
CA LEU A 161 4.63 8.07 9.26
C LEU A 161 5.41 7.49 10.44
N LYS A 162 6.72 7.30 10.28
CA LYS A 162 7.57 6.77 11.36
C LYS A 162 7.74 7.75 12.52
N LYS A 163 7.69 9.05 12.28
CA LYS A 163 7.68 10.07 13.35
C LYS A 163 6.38 10.05 14.15
N LEU A 164 5.25 9.94 13.45
CA LEU A 164 3.92 9.96 14.08
C LEU A 164 3.59 8.64 14.77
N PHE A 165 4.04 7.53 14.19
CA PHE A 165 3.70 6.17 14.63
C PHE A 165 4.96 5.30 14.75
N PRO A 166 5.93 5.68 15.62
CA PRO A 166 7.23 5.01 15.67
C PRO A 166 7.16 3.56 16.15
N ASP A 167 6.12 3.20 16.87
CA ASP A 167 5.90 1.89 17.48
C ASP A 167 4.77 1.08 16.81
N LYS A 168 4.19 1.57 15.73
CA LYS A 168 3.09 0.89 15.03
C LYS A 168 3.56 0.18 13.78
N GLN A 169 2.84 -0.88 13.40
CA GLN A 169 3.11 -1.60 12.17
C GLN A 169 2.63 -0.76 10.97
N ILE A 170 3.54 -0.49 10.05
CA ILE A 170 3.24 0.16 8.77
C ILE A 170 3.48 -0.85 7.66
N VAL A 171 2.59 -0.93 6.68
CA VAL A 171 2.70 -1.82 5.53
C VAL A 171 2.43 -1.01 4.27
N LEU A 172 3.31 -1.15 3.28
CA LEU A 172 3.14 -0.54 1.96
C LEU A 172 2.54 -1.55 0.99
N LEU A 173 1.63 -1.07 0.14
CA LEU A 173 1.06 -1.85 -0.96
C LEU A 173 1.50 -1.22 -2.28
N THR A 174 1.97 -2.04 -3.22
CA THR A 174 2.31 -1.55 -4.56
C THR A 174 1.05 -1.25 -5.37
N PRO A 175 1.11 -0.32 -6.34
CA PRO A 175 -0.01 -0.09 -7.24
C PRO A 175 -0.44 -1.35 -7.98
N LEU A 176 -1.74 -1.47 -8.23
CA LEU A 176 -2.32 -2.52 -9.05
C LEU A 176 -1.99 -2.33 -10.53
N HIS A 177 -2.12 -3.39 -11.32
CA HIS A 177 -2.26 -3.26 -12.77
C HIS A 177 -3.51 -2.46 -13.11
N ARG A 178 -3.46 -1.71 -14.21
CA ARG A 178 -4.53 -0.82 -14.63
C ARG A 178 -4.68 -0.80 -16.15
N SER A 179 -5.88 -0.51 -16.62
CA SER A 179 -6.12 -0.33 -18.03
C SER A 179 -6.88 0.99 -18.28
N LEU A 180 -7.42 1.16 -19.47
CA LEU A 180 -8.06 2.42 -19.89
C LEU A 180 -9.13 2.88 -18.90
N ALA A 181 -9.09 4.17 -18.57
CA ALA A 181 -10.15 4.86 -17.89
C ALA A 181 -10.51 6.12 -18.68
N ASN A 182 -11.81 6.30 -18.98
CA ASN A 182 -12.29 7.45 -19.73
C ASN A 182 -13.44 8.11 -18.95
N PHE A 183 -13.12 9.19 -18.26
CA PHE A 183 -14.07 9.94 -17.42
C PHE A 183 -14.56 11.23 -18.08
N GLY A 184 -14.35 11.38 -19.40
CA GLY A 184 -14.75 12.55 -20.16
C GLY A 184 -13.58 13.28 -20.81
N ASP A 185 -13.86 14.37 -21.49
CA ASP A 185 -12.92 15.07 -22.38
C ASP A 185 -11.63 15.54 -21.69
N LYS A 186 -11.67 15.77 -20.39
CA LYS A 186 -10.52 16.28 -19.63
C LYS A 186 -9.84 15.23 -18.76
N ASN A 187 -10.29 13.97 -18.80
CA ASN A 187 -9.74 12.91 -17.98
C ASN A 187 -9.85 11.57 -18.70
N VAL A 188 -8.91 11.32 -19.60
CA VAL A 188 -8.75 10.04 -20.27
C VAL A 188 -7.36 9.52 -19.92
N GLN A 189 -7.34 8.34 -19.31
CA GLN A 189 -6.10 7.70 -18.82
C GLN A 189 -5.83 6.48 -19.68
N PRO A 190 -4.74 6.48 -20.47
CA PRO A 190 -4.37 5.33 -21.29
C PRO A 190 -4.11 4.10 -20.44
N ASP A 191 -4.17 2.93 -21.06
CA ASP A 191 -3.79 1.69 -20.39
C ASP A 191 -2.28 1.64 -20.08
N GLU A 192 -1.88 0.74 -19.20
CA GLU A 192 -0.49 0.65 -18.70
C GLU A 192 0.53 0.18 -19.72
N SER A 193 0.11 -0.23 -20.93
CA SER A 193 1.07 -0.56 -22.00
C SER A 193 1.78 0.67 -22.54
N TYR A 194 1.23 1.86 -22.27
CA TYR A 194 1.84 3.12 -22.66
C TYR A 194 2.69 3.69 -21.53
N GLN A 195 3.85 4.23 -21.88
CA GLN A 195 4.59 5.10 -20.99
C GLN A 195 3.75 6.33 -20.64
N ASN A 196 3.96 6.86 -19.42
CA ASN A 196 3.37 8.14 -19.04
C ASN A 196 4.12 9.34 -19.66
N GLY A 197 3.74 10.56 -19.30
CA GLY A 197 4.31 11.78 -19.86
C GLY A 197 5.79 12.03 -19.53
N CYS A 198 6.36 11.32 -18.55
CA CYS A 198 7.79 11.39 -18.24
C CYS A 198 8.56 10.15 -18.71
N GLY A 199 7.94 9.32 -19.56
CA GLY A 199 8.62 8.20 -20.19
C GLY A 199 8.73 6.93 -19.33
N GLU A 200 7.87 6.79 -18.32
CA GLU A 200 7.89 5.64 -17.40
C GLU A 200 6.67 4.76 -17.58
N TYR A 201 6.88 3.44 -17.49
CA TYR A 201 5.80 2.47 -17.29
C TYR A 201 5.41 2.42 -15.81
N ILE A 202 4.22 1.89 -15.51
CA ILE A 202 3.79 1.71 -14.10
C ILE A 202 4.78 0.88 -13.28
N ASP A 203 5.52 0.00 -13.93
CA ASP A 203 6.55 -0.85 -13.34
C ASP A 203 7.55 -0.06 -12.49
N ALA A 204 7.96 1.13 -12.94
CA ALA A 204 8.90 1.97 -12.21
C ALA A 204 8.32 2.43 -10.86
N TYR A 205 7.03 2.71 -10.82
CA TYR A 205 6.32 3.12 -9.60
C TYR A 205 6.12 1.96 -8.64
N VAL A 206 5.81 0.78 -9.17
CA VAL A 206 5.77 -0.47 -8.39
C VAL A 206 7.12 -0.77 -7.79
N GLN A 207 8.18 -0.73 -8.59
CA GLN A 207 9.56 -1.03 -8.16
C GLN A 207 10.03 -0.07 -7.06
N ALA A 208 9.70 1.21 -7.16
CA ALA A 208 10.07 2.19 -6.14
C ALA A 208 9.46 1.86 -4.77
N ILE A 209 8.20 1.43 -4.72
CA ILE A 209 7.58 1.00 -3.45
C ILE A 209 8.29 -0.22 -2.88
N LYS A 210 8.65 -1.18 -3.73
CA LYS A 210 9.40 -2.39 -3.30
C LYS A 210 10.76 -2.02 -2.71
N GLU A 211 11.47 -1.09 -3.36
CA GLU A 211 12.76 -0.59 -2.87
C GLU A 211 12.61 0.15 -1.53
N ALA A 212 11.55 0.95 -1.38
CA ALA A 212 11.30 1.72 -0.16
C ALA A 212 11.19 0.83 1.09
N GLY A 213 10.67 -0.38 0.94
CA GLY A 213 10.56 -1.34 2.05
C GLY A 213 11.89 -1.63 2.70
N ASN A 214 12.93 -1.92 1.90
CA ASN A 214 14.27 -2.18 2.41
C ASN A 214 14.99 -0.91 2.88
N ILE A 215 14.79 0.21 2.18
CA ILE A 215 15.43 1.47 2.57
C ILE A 215 14.96 1.93 3.95
N TRP A 216 13.67 1.80 4.24
CA TRP A 216 13.06 2.36 5.44
C TRP A 216 12.65 1.33 6.50
N GLY A 217 12.86 0.05 6.25
CA GLY A 217 12.48 -1.00 7.19
C GLY A 217 10.97 -1.13 7.34
N ILE A 218 10.25 -1.29 6.23
CA ILE A 218 8.80 -1.46 6.20
C ILE A 218 8.43 -2.66 5.35
N PRO A 219 7.54 -3.56 5.82
CA PRO A 219 6.99 -4.64 4.99
C PRO A 219 6.25 -4.10 3.77
N VAL A 220 6.43 -4.75 2.63
CA VAL A 220 5.74 -4.42 1.38
C VAL A 220 4.96 -5.64 0.91
N ILE A 221 3.68 -5.43 0.57
CA ILE A 221 2.87 -6.42 -0.13
C ILE A 221 2.79 -5.98 -1.59
N ASP A 222 3.31 -6.81 -2.48
CA ASP A 222 3.33 -6.52 -3.92
C ASP A 222 1.97 -6.79 -4.57
N PHE A 223 1.02 -5.88 -4.38
CA PHE A 223 -0.32 -5.98 -4.95
C PHE A 223 -0.32 -6.09 -6.47
N ASN A 224 0.66 -5.49 -7.13
CA ASN A 224 0.81 -5.59 -8.57
C ASN A 224 0.88 -7.05 -9.02
N ALA A 225 1.63 -7.86 -8.28
CA ALA A 225 1.81 -9.28 -8.59
C ALA A 225 0.80 -10.20 -7.89
N VAL A 226 0.64 -10.05 -6.55
CA VAL A 226 0.01 -11.11 -5.75
C VAL A 226 -1.52 -11.07 -5.74
N THR A 227 -2.16 -9.99 -6.15
CA THR A 227 -3.62 -9.97 -6.32
C THR A 227 -4.07 -10.86 -7.49
N GLY A 228 -3.19 -11.11 -8.45
CA GLY A 228 -3.51 -11.86 -9.66
C GLY A 228 -4.49 -11.16 -10.59
N MET A 229 -4.73 -9.85 -10.40
CA MET A 229 -5.64 -9.08 -11.25
C MET A 229 -4.87 -8.29 -12.30
N ASN A 230 -5.24 -8.48 -13.58
CA ASN A 230 -4.66 -7.73 -14.68
C ASN A 230 -5.74 -7.35 -15.70
N PRO A 231 -6.18 -6.08 -15.75
CA PRO A 231 -7.25 -5.64 -16.66
C PRO A 231 -6.83 -5.55 -18.13
N MET A 232 -5.56 -5.84 -18.44
CA MET A 232 -5.09 -5.99 -19.81
C MET A 232 -5.53 -7.34 -20.41
N VAL A 233 -5.96 -8.28 -19.57
CA VAL A 233 -6.57 -9.55 -19.97
C VAL A 233 -8.09 -9.40 -19.89
N GLU A 234 -8.77 -9.50 -21.02
CA GLU A 234 -10.19 -9.16 -21.11
C GLU A 234 -11.08 -9.95 -20.15
N GLU A 235 -10.79 -11.23 -19.97
CA GLU A 235 -11.54 -12.11 -19.06
C GLU A 235 -11.43 -11.68 -17.59
N GLN A 236 -10.43 -10.86 -17.24
CA GLN A 236 -10.26 -10.32 -15.89
C GLN A 236 -10.95 -8.95 -15.67
N LEU A 237 -11.61 -8.41 -16.68
CA LEU A 237 -12.41 -7.20 -16.51
C LEU A 237 -13.59 -7.39 -15.56
N ILE A 238 -13.91 -8.63 -15.21
CA ILE A 238 -14.88 -8.95 -14.15
C ILE A 238 -14.53 -8.36 -12.79
N TYR A 239 -13.27 -7.98 -12.57
CA TYR A 239 -12.79 -7.38 -11.32
C TYR A 239 -12.79 -5.85 -11.35
N PHE A 240 -13.19 -5.23 -12.46
CA PHE A 240 -13.11 -3.78 -12.64
C PHE A 240 -14.49 -3.19 -12.85
N TYR A 241 -14.63 -1.91 -12.53
CA TYR A 241 -15.93 -1.26 -12.36
C TYR A 241 -16.79 -1.28 -13.63
N ASP A 242 -16.19 -0.95 -14.79
CA ASP A 242 -16.92 -0.92 -16.04
C ASP A 242 -15.98 -1.17 -17.22
N ALA A 243 -16.17 -2.28 -17.91
CA ALA A 243 -15.35 -2.67 -19.06
C ALA A 243 -15.40 -1.63 -20.21
N GLY A 244 -16.43 -0.80 -20.25
CA GLY A 244 -16.60 0.21 -21.28
C GLY A 244 -15.82 1.50 -21.03
N TYR A 245 -15.65 1.91 -19.76
CA TYR A 245 -15.00 3.20 -19.49
C TYR A 245 -14.09 3.23 -18.26
N ASP A 246 -14.19 2.29 -17.35
CA ASP A 246 -13.36 2.27 -16.15
C ASP A 246 -12.75 0.88 -15.88
N ARG A 247 -11.58 0.67 -16.46
CA ARG A 247 -10.76 -0.52 -16.25
C ARG A 247 -9.62 -0.24 -15.28
N LEU A 248 -9.76 0.79 -14.47
CA LEU A 248 -8.80 1.24 -13.45
C LEU A 248 -9.26 0.88 -12.04
N HIS A 249 -10.50 1.21 -11.72
CA HIS A 249 -11.03 0.98 -10.38
C HIS A 249 -11.55 -0.44 -10.24
N PRO A 250 -11.05 -1.22 -9.27
CA PRO A 250 -11.65 -2.51 -8.95
C PRO A 250 -13.12 -2.34 -8.53
N ASP A 251 -13.96 -3.23 -9.00
CA ASP A 251 -15.34 -3.33 -8.52
C ASP A 251 -15.38 -4.09 -7.17
N THR A 252 -16.57 -4.40 -6.68
CA THR A 252 -16.71 -5.17 -5.42
C THR A 252 -15.97 -6.50 -5.47
N LYS A 253 -16.00 -7.22 -6.60
CA LYS A 253 -15.24 -8.48 -6.75
C LYS A 253 -13.74 -8.26 -6.72
N GLY A 254 -13.26 -7.20 -7.36
CA GLY A 254 -11.85 -6.83 -7.32
C GLY A 254 -11.40 -6.44 -5.92
N GLN A 255 -12.21 -5.65 -5.23
CA GLN A 255 -11.95 -5.26 -3.83
C GLN A 255 -11.96 -6.47 -2.89
N GLU A 256 -12.86 -7.42 -3.10
CA GLU A 256 -12.89 -8.67 -2.35
C GLU A 256 -11.60 -9.46 -2.55
N ARG A 257 -11.13 -9.55 -3.80
CA ARG A 257 -9.87 -10.23 -4.11
C ARG A 257 -8.66 -9.54 -3.47
N MET A 258 -8.65 -8.20 -3.44
CA MET A 258 -7.64 -7.42 -2.71
C MET A 258 -7.66 -7.75 -1.21
N ALA A 259 -8.84 -7.76 -0.61
CA ALA A 259 -9.00 -8.09 0.81
C ALA A 259 -8.54 -9.50 1.12
N ARG A 260 -8.84 -10.45 0.24
CA ARG A 260 -8.41 -11.83 0.32
C ARG A 260 -6.89 -11.95 0.30
N THR A 261 -6.26 -11.25 -0.61
CA THR A 261 -4.80 -11.17 -0.70
C THR A 261 -4.18 -10.58 0.56
N LEU A 262 -4.76 -9.51 1.11
CA LEU A 262 -4.32 -8.90 2.36
C LEU A 262 -4.46 -9.86 3.54
N MET A 263 -5.59 -10.53 3.64
CA MET A 263 -5.83 -11.48 4.74
C MET A 263 -4.77 -12.57 4.77
N LEU A 264 -4.38 -13.10 3.61
CA LEU A 264 -3.34 -14.14 3.50
C LEU A 264 -1.93 -13.57 3.72
N SER A 265 -1.64 -12.42 3.14
CA SER A 265 -0.30 -11.80 3.22
C SER A 265 0.03 -11.27 4.62
N LEU A 266 -0.96 -10.75 5.32
CA LEU A 266 -0.77 -10.16 6.65
C LEU A 266 -0.48 -11.20 7.74
N ILE A 267 -0.73 -12.48 7.49
CA ILE A 267 -0.39 -13.57 8.43
C ILE A 267 1.12 -13.59 8.73
N HIS A 268 1.94 -13.26 7.74
CA HIS A 268 3.41 -13.31 7.82
C HIS A 268 4.06 -11.98 8.22
N ILE A 269 3.26 -10.96 8.48
CA ILE A 269 3.74 -9.66 8.92
C ILE A 269 3.58 -9.56 10.43
N SER A 270 4.54 -8.89 11.10
CA SER A 270 4.56 -8.73 12.55
C SER A 270 3.19 -8.31 13.08
N GLU A 271 2.83 -8.84 14.25
CA GLU A 271 1.55 -8.56 14.88
C GLU A 271 1.43 -7.06 15.18
N PRO A 272 0.32 -6.42 14.83
CA PRO A 272 0.09 -5.00 15.17
C PRO A 272 0.08 -4.79 16.69
N THR A 273 0.63 -3.69 17.10
CA THR A 273 0.75 -3.34 18.53
C THR A 273 -0.54 -2.82 19.16
#